data_1e1e1160dd3480130457eb2f3976b6a2
#
_entry.id   1e1e1160dd3480130457eb2f3976b6a2
#
_cell.length_a   1.000
_cell.length_b   1.000
_cell.length_c   1.000
_cell.angle_alpha   90.00
_cell.angle_beta   90.00
_cell.angle_gamma   90.00
#
_symmetry.space_group_name_H-M   'P 1'
#
loop_
_entity.id
_entity.type
_entity.pdbx_description
1 polymer ?
#
loop_
_entity_poly.entity_id
_entity_poly.type
_entity_poly.pdbx_seq_one_letter_code
_entity_poly.pdbx_strand_id
1 'polypeptide(L)'
;MLQELRSSLQKIPYNLKLVLAVIMLGLVSGIFGILLHYLLELVEGIAFGQTEHTTGFLTDGVASSRIGFSLIIVGVSSALVWYFLQRKAKIFSIKAQMKDETSQYKLHFLKQLVHSIWQIVAVGGGAPIGKEAAPREIGALFARPIANIFSLSMKDQIFLIACGAGAGLAAVYQVPLTSVFFVFETLGIALSVKRFFLVGLTTYVSAFTAGFVVSDHALYQIPAMTWLLGDMWLVPLLVLFLTPLAWLFSRFNKQVSSKRIKDKRILYTLPVTFLFLVGLASHLPHLLGNGRMMAQEILNGSNAKMVILLFVLKALVVLVTLWAGAYGGTLTPSFALGMAGAALLTMILGSGNQPAVLLLGSVCFLAVTLKAPLSATGLVMGFTGQSLEAIPFLLVTAYLAFGFAKMLDRIPWEKYLRPKTRTIEN
;
A
#
# COMPACT_ATOMS: atom_id res chain seq x y z
N MET A 1 7.25 4.86 40.57
CA MET A 1 7.18 5.50 39.26
C MET A 1 6.04 4.99 38.35
N LEU A 2 5.99 3.68 37.91
CA LEU A 2 4.88 3.21 37.02
C LEU A 2 3.52 3.16 37.74
N GLN A 3 3.44 2.83 39.02
CA GLN A 3 2.20 2.86 39.80
C GLN A 3 1.73 4.27 40.07
N GLU A 4 2.61 5.21 40.36
CA GLU A 4 2.31 6.63 40.55
C GLU A 4 1.83 7.27 39.25
N LEU A 5 2.47 6.94 38.13
CA LEU A 5 2.01 7.38 36.80
C LEU A 5 0.60 6.88 36.51
N ARG A 6 0.30 5.64 36.80
CA ARG A 6 -1.05 5.06 36.65
C ARG A 6 -2.09 5.75 37.56
N SER A 7 -1.74 6.05 38.83
CA SER A 7 -2.64 6.74 39.76
C SER A 7 -2.93 8.18 39.29
N SER A 8 -1.94 8.87 38.78
CA SER A 8 -2.09 10.23 38.22
C SER A 8 -2.95 10.21 36.97
N LEU A 9 -2.73 9.24 36.05
CA LEU A 9 -3.55 9.06 34.86
C LEU A 9 -5.02 8.71 35.17
N GLN A 10 -5.31 8.04 36.27
CA GLN A 10 -6.69 7.71 36.66
C GLN A 10 -7.53 8.97 36.98
N LYS A 11 -6.91 10.05 37.47
CA LYS A 11 -7.58 11.31 37.79
C LYS A 11 -7.96 12.15 36.55
N ILE A 12 -7.40 11.83 35.38
CA ILE A 12 -7.64 12.57 34.13
C ILE A 12 -9.04 12.23 33.58
N PRO A 13 -9.82 13.21 33.10
CA PRO A 13 -11.10 12.98 32.43
C PRO A 13 -10.96 12.05 31.22
N TYR A 14 -11.94 11.15 31.01
CA TYR A 14 -11.86 10.12 29.97
C TYR A 14 -11.60 10.66 28.56
N ASN A 15 -12.27 11.77 28.20
CA ASN A 15 -12.06 12.40 26.88
C ASN A 15 -10.62 12.91 26.72
N LEU A 16 -10.01 13.45 27.78
CA LEU A 16 -8.62 13.92 27.73
C LEU A 16 -7.65 12.75 27.63
N LYS A 17 -7.93 11.60 28.29
CA LYS A 17 -7.15 10.36 28.10
C LYS A 17 -7.15 9.91 26.65
N LEU A 18 -8.31 9.96 25.99
CA LEU A 18 -8.42 9.58 24.58
C LEU A 18 -7.63 10.54 23.68
N VAL A 19 -7.68 11.84 23.93
CA VAL A 19 -6.87 12.85 23.20
C VAL A 19 -5.38 12.61 23.39
N LEU A 20 -4.93 12.38 24.62
CA LEU A 20 -3.52 12.08 24.91
C LEU A 20 -3.06 10.78 24.24
N ALA A 21 -3.91 9.76 24.22
CA ALA A 21 -3.63 8.49 23.58
C ALA A 21 -3.46 8.64 22.06
N VAL A 22 -4.30 9.43 21.37
CA VAL A 22 -4.16 9.65 19.92
C VAL A 22 -2.93 10.50 19.59
N ILE A 23 -2.57 11.48 20.43
CA ILE A 23 -1.32 12.25 20.27
C ILE A 23 -0.11 11.33 20.45
N MET A 24 -0.07 10.54 21.52
CA MET A 24 1.01 9.60 21.76
C MET A 24 1.14 8.57 20.61
N LEU A 25 0.01 8.08 20.10
CA LEU A 25 0.00 7.16 18.96
C LEU A 25 0.51 7.81 17.68
N GLY A 26 0.16 9.09 17.45
CA GLY A 26 0.68 9.89 16.34
C GLY A 26 2.22 10.05 16.42
N LEU A 27 2.74 10.45 17.60
CA LEU A 27 4.17 10.59 17.84
C LEU A 27 4.92 9.26 17.59
N VAL A 28 4.45 8.16 18.19
CA VAL A 28 5.05 6.83 18.00
C VAL A 28 5.03 6.41 16.54
N SER A 29 3.90 6.60 15.84
CA SER A 29 3.78 6.27 14.41
C SER A 29 4.71 7.11 13.55
N GLY A 30 4.87 8.40 13.86
CA GLY A 30 5.80 9.31 13.18
C GLY A 30 7.26 8.90 13.37
N ILE A 31 7.68 8.57 14.61
CA ILE A 31 9.02 8.08 14.92
C ILE A 31 9.31 6.78 14.15
N PHE A 32 8.37 5.83 14.14
CA PHE A 32 8.55 4.62 13.35
C PHE A 32 8.55 4.91 11.84
N GLY A 33 7.82 5.93 11.37
CA GLY A 33 7.93 6.41 10.00
C GLY A 33 9.36 6.79 9.63
N ILE A 34 10.05 7.56 10.50
CA ILE A 34 11.46 7.94 10.37
C ILE A 34 12.37 6.70 10.36
N LEU A 35 12.19 5.82 11.34
CA LEU A 35 13.01 4.61 11.46
C LEU A 35 12.87 3.68 10.23
N LEU A 36 11.67 3.53 9.71
CA LEU A 36 11.41 2.72 8.51
C LEU A 36 11.95 3.39 7.24
N HIS A 37 11.96 4.72 7.18
CA HIS A 37 12.57 5.47 6.09
C HIS A 37 14.08 5.22 6.04
N TYR A 38 14.80 5.43 7.15
CA TYR A 38 16.23 5.14 7.21
C TYR A 38 16.55 3.67 6.98
N LEU A 39 15.72 2.75 7.48
CA LEU A 39 15.90 1.33 7.22
C LEU A 39 15.76 1.01 5.71
N LEU A 40 14.80 1.62 5.04
CA LEU A 40 14.63 1.44 3.60
C LEU A 40 15.85 1.93 2.84
N GLU A 41 16.30 3.16 3.10
CA GLU A 41 17.49 3.74 2.47
C GLU A 41 18.76 2.92 2.74
N LEU A 42 18.92 2.44 3.98
CA LEU A 42 20.04 1.57 4.35
C LEU A 42 20.05 0.28 3.51
N VAL A 43 18.89 -0.37 3.41
CA VAL A 43 18.77 -1.63 2.64
C VAL A 43 18.99 -1.37 1.15
N GLU A 44 18.40 -0.32 0.59
CA GLU A 44 18.61 0.09 -0.80
C GLU A 44 20.09 0.41 -1.08
N GLY A 45 20.74 1.17 -0.20
CA GLY A 45 22.16 1.49 -0.28
C GLY A 45 23.05 0.24 -0.28
N ILE A 46 22.78 -0.73 0.59
CA ILE A 46 23.49 -2.02 0.61
C ILE A 46 23.20 -2.82 -0.66
N ALA A 47 21.92 -2.95 -1.02
CA ALA A 47 21.46 -3.78 -2.13
C ALA A 47 21.91 -3.24 -3.49
N PHE A 48 21.72 -1.96 -3.73
CA PHE A 48 21.89 -1.34 -5.05
C PHE A 48 23.01 -0.29 -5.09
N GLY A 49 23.48 0.20 -3.94
CA GLY A 49 24.51 1.25 -3.85
C GLY A 49 23.96 2.66 -3.99
N GLN A 50 22.64 2.79 -4.09
CA GLN A 50 21.90 4.03 -4.25
C GLN A 50 20.51 3.87 -3.63
N THR A 51 19.77 4.97 -3.46
CA THR A 51 18.42 4.95 -2.91
C THR A 51 17.42 5.52 -3.91
N GLU A 52 16.17 5.10 -3.79
CA GLU A 52 15.06 5.66 -4.59
C GLU A 52 14.94 7.19 -4.45
N HIS A 53 15.34 7.71 -3.29
CA HIS A 53 15.28 9.14 -3.00
C HIS A 53 16.31 9.95 -3.80
N THR A 54 17.52 9.40 -3.99
CA THR A 54 18.63 10.13 -4.62
C THR A 54 18.59 10.09 -6.13
N THR A 55 18.16 8.98 -6.73
CA THR A 55 18.26 8.76 -8.19
C THR A 55 16.92 8.68 -8.91
N GLY A 56 15.82 8.45 -8.18
CA GLY A 56 14.51 8.16 -8.78
C GLY A 56 14.40 6.76 -9.40
N PHE A 57 15.52 6.18 -9.85
CA PHE A 57 15.62 4.84 -10.42
C PHE A 57 16.62 4.00 -9.62
N LEU A 58 16.14 3.08 -8.82
CA LEU A 58 16.93 2.28 -7.89
C LEU A 58 17.98 1.39 -8.58
N THR A 59 17.78 1.06 -9.86
CA THR A 59 18.58 0.08 -10.61
C THR A 59 19.45 0.71 -11.69
N ASP A 60 19.37 2.03 -11.92
CA ASP A 60 20.14 2.69 -12.97
C ASP A 60 21.63 2.64 -12.68
N GLY A 61 22.41 2.18 -13.66
CA GLY A 61 23.87 2.04 -13.52
C GLY A 61 24.31 0.92 -12.58
N VAL A 62 23.39 0.15 -12.01
CA VAL A 62 23.70 -0.97 -11.11
C VAL A 62 23.98 -2.25 -11.92
N ALA A 63 25.09 -2.91 -11.64
CA ALA A 63 25.44 -4.17 -12.29
C ALA A 63 24.34 -5.23 -12.09
N SER A 64 23.92 -5.93 -13.13
CA SER A 64 22.90 -6.98 -13.07
C SER A 64 23.23 -8.09 -12.07
N SER A 65 24.53 -8.39 -11.87
CA SER A 65 24.97 -9.33 -10.84
C SER A 65 24.62 -8.84 -9.42
N ARG A 66 24.80 -7.56 -9.11
CA ARG A 66 24.47 -6.99 -7.81
C ARG A 66 22.95 -7.03 -7.56
N ILE A 67 22.16 -6.69 -8.57
CA ILE A 67 20.69 -6.82 -8.53
C ILE A 67 20.31 -8.28 -8.28
N GLY A 68 20.90 -9.21 -9.00
CA GLY A 68 20.66 -10.65 -8.85
C GLY A 68 21.01 -11.15 -7.45
N PHE A 69 22.17 -10.80 -6.91
CA PHE A 69 22.57 -11.16 -5.53
C PHE A 69 21.60 -10.60 -4.50
N SER A 70 21.19 -9.33 -4.61
CA SER A 70 20.22 -8.72 -3.70
C SER A 70 18.92 -9.53 -3.68
N LEU A 71 18.35 -9.82 -4.85
CA LEU A 71 17.09 -10.57 -4.98
C LEU A 71 17.21 -11.98 -4.39
N ILE A 72 18.31 -12.70 -4.62
CA ILE A 72 18.51 -14.04 -4.07
C ILE A 72 18.60 -13.96 -2.53
N ILE A 73 19.39 -13.05 -1.99
CA ILE A 73 19.54 -12.86 -0.54
C ILE A 73 18.18 -12.53 0.10
N VAL A 74 17.45 -11.59 -0.48
CA VAL A 74 16.13 -11.19 0.02
C VAL A 74 15.11 -12.31 -0.10
N GLY A 75 15.10 -13.06 -1.19
CA GLY A 75 14.21 -14.21 -1.38
C GLY A 75 14.43 -15.30 -0.33
N VAL A 76 15.69 -15.68 -0.11
CA VAL A 76 16.07 -16.72 0.87
C VAL A 76 15.83 -16.22 2.30
N SER A 77 16.32 -15.04 2.65
CA SER A 77 16.17 -14.49 4.02
C SER A 77 14.71 -14.23 4.37
N SER A 78 13.90 -13.73 3.43
CA SER A 78 12.45 -13.54 3.63
C SER A 78 11.73 -14.86 3.85
N ALA A 79 12.09 -15.91 3.11
CA ALA A 79 11.54 -17.25 3.33
C ALA A 79 11.82 -17.76 4.73
N LEU A 80 13.07 -17.63 5.21
CA LEU A 80 13.47 -18.02 6.56
C LEU A 80 12.74 -17.21 7.64
N VAL A 81 12.77 -15.88 7.54
CA VAL A 81 12.18 -14.99 8.56
C VAL A 81 10.68 -15.25 8.66
N TRP A 82 9.94 -15.24 7.56
CA TRP A 82 8.49 -15.46 7.62
C TRP A 82 8.13 -16.89 8.02
N TYR A 83 8.92 -17.89 7.64
CA TYR A 83 8.71 -19.27 8.13
C TYR A 83 8.83 -19.35 9.65
N PHE A 84 9.91 -18.80 10.25
CA PHE A 84 10.11 -18.87 11.69
C PHE A 84 9.09 -18.01 12.47
N LEU A 85 8.72 -16.84 11.96
CA LEU A 85 7.71 -15.99 12.59
C LEU A 85 6.34 -16.67 12.64
N GLN A 86 5.94 -17.36 11.56
CA GLN A 86 4.63 -17.98 11.45
C GLN A 86 4.53 -19.35 12.13
N ARG A 87 5.66 -20.03 12.35
CA ARG A 87 5.69 -21.38 12.94
C ARG A 87 5.09 -21.43 14.36
N LYS A 88 5.27 -20.38 15.16
CA LYS A 88 4.90 -20.34 16.58
C LYS A 88 3.85 -19.27 16.91
N ALA A 89 3.40 -18.48 15.94
CA ALA A 89 2.42 -17.42 16.18
C ALA A 89 1.67 -17.08 14.90
N LYS A 90 0.41 -16.69 15.04
CA LYS A 90 -0.39 -16.13 13.95
C LYS A 90 0.01 -14.65 13.76
N ILE A 91 0.22 -14.24 12.51
CA ILE A 91 0.38 -12.84 12.12
C ILE A 91 -1.00 -12.30 11.79
N PHE A 92 -1.36 -11.17 12.40
CA PHE A 92 -2.68 -10.57 12.28
C PHE A 92 -2.63 -9.35 11.37
N SER A 93 -3.53 -9.32 10.38
CA SER A 93 -3.79 -8.07 9.63
C SER A 93 -4.48 -7.04 10.52
N ILE A 94 -4.40 -5.75 10.15
CA ILE A 94 -5.07 -4.65 10.87
C ILE A 94 -6.56 -4.96 11.08
N LYS A 95 -7.27 -5.40 10.03
CA LYS A 95 -8.69 -5.76 10.13
C LYS A 95 -8.96 -6.94 11.09
N ALA A 96 -8.04 -7.89 11.16
CA ALA A 96 -8.17 -9.00 12.12
C ALA A 96 -7.94 -8.52 13.56
N GLN A 97 -7.02 -7.58 13.78
CA GLN A 97 -6.82 -6.96 15.09
C GLN A 97 -8.03 -6.14 15.55
N MET A 98 -8.72 -5.46 14.62
CA MET A 98 -9.94 -4.70 14.90
C MET A 98 -11.16 -5.58 15.21
N LYS A 99 -11.24 -6.79 14.67
CA LYS A 99 -12.33 -7.75 14.89
C LYS A 99 -12.19 -8.57 16.18
N ASP A 100 -11.02 -8.54 16.79
CA ASP A 100 -10.74 -9.32 17.99
C ASP A 100 -11.37 -8.66 19.21
N GLU A 101 -12.68 -8.89 19.37
CA GLU A 101 -13.46 -8.49 20.54
C GLU A 101 -13.12 -9.33 21.79
N THR A 102 -12.49 -10.47 21.61
CA THR A 102 -12.08 -11.36 22.67
C THR A 102 -10.57 -11.58 22.63
N SER A 103 -9.92 -11.45 23.78
CA SER A 103 -8.49 -11.64 24.00
C SER A 103 -7.99 -13.09 23.73
N GLN A 104 -8.74 -13.89 22.97
CA GLN A 104 -8.42 -15.30 22.68
C GLN A 104 -7.12 -15.50 21.91
N TYR A 105 -6.66 -14.49 21.17
CA TYR A 105 -5.40 -14.56 20.45
C TYR A 105 -4.38 -13.62 21.07
N LYS A 106 -3.46 -14.19 21.83
CA LYS A 106 -2.32 -13.43 22.35
C LYS A 106 -1.53 -12.85 21.17
N LEU A 107 -1.69 -11.53 20.92
CA LEU A 107 -0.90 -10.83 19.93
C LEU A 107 0.57 -10.87 20.39
N HIS A 108 1.41 -11.58 19.66
CA HIS A 108 2.85 -11.58 19.93
C HIS A 108 3.47 -10.30 19.38
N PHE A 109 3.48 -9.25 20.20
CA PHE A 109 3.91 -7.90 19.83
C PHE A 109 5.25 -7.89 19.07
N LEU A 110 6.30 -8.51 19.63
CA LEU A 110 7.62 -8.53 19.02
C LEU A 110 7.63 -9.23 17.65
N LYS A 111 6.89 -10.31 17.48
CA LYS A 111 6.81 -11.02 16.19
C LYS A 111 6.08 -10.21 15.13
N GLN A 112 5.01 -9.51 15.53
CA GLN A 112 4.30 -8.62 14.63
C GLN A 112 5.16 -7.42 14.24
N LEU A 113 5.95 -6.88 15.18
CA LEU A 113 6.89 -5.80 14.90
C LEU A 113 7.98 -6.24 13.92
N VAL A 114 8.64 -7.38 14.17
CA VAL A 114 9.66 -7.95 13.28
C VAL A 114 9.06 -8.26 11.91
N HIS A 115 7.83 -8.78 11.87
CA HIS A 115 7.12 -9.01 10.61
C HIS A 115 6.95 -7.74 9.77
N SER A 116 6.52 -6.64 10.41
CA SER A 116 6.31 -5.37 9.71
C SER A 116 7.66 -4.73 9.28
N ILE A 117 8.68 -4.78 10.13
CA ILE A 117 10.03 -4.30 9.79
C ILE A 117 10.58 -5.08 8.59
N TRP A 118 10.41 -6.41 8.57
CA TRP A 118 10.92 -7.25 7.49
C TRP A 118 10.28 -6.95 6.13
N GLN A 119 9.05 -6.44 6.08
CA GLN A 119 8.45 -5.99 4.84
C GLN A 119 9.26 -4.86 4.18
N ILE A 120 9.80 -3.93 4.98
CA ILE A 120 10.67 -2.84 4.47
C ILE A 120 11.99 -3.41 3.94
N VAL A 121 12.60 -4.35 4.66
CA VAL A 121 13.82 -5.03 4.19
C VAL A 121 13.57 -5.74 2.86
N ALA A 122 12.45 -6.44 2.72
CA ALA A 122 12.12 -7.12 1.48
C ALA A 122 11.92 -6.13 0.31
N VAL A 123 11.21 -5.03 0.53
CA VAL A 123 10.98 -4.01 -0.51
C VAL A 123 12.28 -3.30 -0.89
N GLY A 124 13.06 -2.85 0.10
CA GLY A 124 14.36 -2.20 -0.13
C GLY A 124 15.36 -3.07 -0.85
N GLY A 125 15.28 -4.40 -0.68
CA GLY A 125 16.10 -5.35 -1.44
C GLY A 125 15.54 -5.74 -2.81
N GLY A 126 14.44 -5.11 -3.27
CA GLY A 126 13.90 -5.23 -4.63
C GLY A 126 12.62 -6.06 -4.77
N ALA A 127 11.99 -6.51 -3.67
CA ALA A 127 10.71 -7.21 -3.77
C ALA A 127 9.66 -6.35 -4.50
N PRO A 128 8.92 -6.89 -5.49
CA PRO A 128 8.02 -6.12 -6.35
C PRO A 128 6.68 -5.80 -5.69
N ILE A 129 6.69 -5.38 -4.42
CA ILE A 129 5.52 -5.10 -3.58
C ILE A 129 5.63 -3.73 -2.91
N GLY A 130 4.51 -3.21 -2.41
CA GLY A 130 4.47 -1.87 -1.81
C GLY A 130 4.97 -1.84 -0.36
N LYS A 131 5.59 -0.74 0.01
CA LYS A 131 6.17 -0.48 1.36
C LYS A 131 5.15 0.01 2.39
N GLU A 132 3.95 0.37 1.97
CA GLU A 132 2.94 1.04 2.78
C GLU A 132 2.27 0.15 3.85
N ALA A 133 2.40 -1.18 3.76
CA ALA A 133 1.77 -2.07 4.73
C ALA A 133 2.48 -2.02 6.09
N ALA A 134 3.81 -2.01 6.10
CA ALA A 134 4.64 -2.01 7.31
C ALA A 134 4.33 -0.85 8.28
N PRO A 135 4.37 0.43 7.87
CA PRO A 135 4.11 1.55 8.79
C PRO A 135 2.67 1.55 9.31
N ARG A 136 1.69 1.13 8.49
CA ARG A 136 0.29 0.98 8.92
C ARG A 136 0.12 -0.11 9.98
N GLU A 137 0.80 -1.24 9.80
CA GLU A 137 0.77 -2.35 10.77
C GLU A 137 1.47 -1.99 12.07
N ILE A 138 2.58 -1.26 12.03
CA ILE A 138 3.29 -0.78 13.23
C ILE A 138 2.43 0.23 14.00
N GLY A 139 1.85 1.23 13.32
CA GLY A 139 0.95 2.17 13.97
C GLY A 139 -0.24 1.48 14.65
N ALA A 140 -0.86 0.51 13.96
CA ALA A 140 -1.94 -0.30 14.53
C ALA A 140 -1.47 -1.15 15.73
N LEU A 141 -0.25 -1.69 15.69
CA LEU A 141 0.32 -2.55 16.74
C LEU A 141 0.50 -1.79 18.07
N PHE A 142 0.91 -0.53 18.02
CA PHE A 142 1.12 0.29 19.23
C PHE A 142 -0.19 0.80 19.84
N ALA A 143 -1.32 0.70 19.14
CA ALA A 143 -2.59 1.19 19.64
C ALA A 143 -3.03 0.51 20.95
N ARG A 144 -2.92 -0.82 21.07
CA ARG A 144 -3.31 -1.55 22.28
C ARG A 144 -2.44 -1.23 23.50
N PRO A 145 -1.11 -1.27 23.43
CA PRO A 145 -0.25 -0.83 24.53
C PRO A 145 -0.58 0.57 25.03
N ILE A 146 -0.76 1.53 24.10
CA ILE A 146 -1.11 2.91 24.44
C ILE A 146 -2.49 2.99 25.08
N ALA A 147 -3.50 2.32 24.52
CA ALA A 147 -4.85 2.26 25.11
C ALA A 147 -4.83 1.70 26.53
N ASN A 148 -4.02 0.70 26.81
CA ASN A 148 -3.88 0.09 28.14
C ASN A 148 -3.21 1.04 29.14
N ILE A 149 -2.25 1.87 28.70
CA ILE A 149 -1.63 2.90 29.55
C ILE A 149 -2.70 3.88 30.05
N PHE A 150 -3.63 4.31 29.16
CA PHE A 150 -4.70 5.25 29.46
C PHE A 150 -5.98 4.58 30.00
N SER A 151 -5.99 3.24 30.15
CA SER A 151 -7.16 2.47 30.60
C SER A 151 -8.42 2.74 29.76
N LEU A 152 -8.26 2.75 28.43
CA LEU A 152 -9.35 3.01 27.50
C LEU A 152 -10.23 1.78 27.27
N SER A 153 -11.49 2.03 26.91
CA SER A 153 -12.47 0.98 26.60
C SER A 153 -12.04 0.15 25.37
N MET A 154 -12.56 -1.09 25.27
CA MET A 154 -12.31 -1.95 24.11
C MET A 154 -12.74 -1.29 22.78
N LYS A 155 -13.85 -0.53 22.80
CA LYS A 155 -14.31 0.24 21.62
C LYS A 155 -13.28 1.28 21.17
N ASP A 156 -12.67 1.98 22.14
CA ASP A 156 -11.65 2.99 21.84
C ASP A 156 -10.29 2.34 21.49
N GLN A 157 -9.99 1.15 22.01
CA GLN A 157 -8.82 0.37 21.56
C GLN A 157 -8.94 0.00 20.07
N ILE A 158 -10.10 -0.49 19.62
CA ILE A 158 -10.38 -0.81 18.21
C ILE A 158 -10.28 0.46 17.35
N PHE A 159 -10.83 1.58 17.85
CA PHE A 159 -10.71 2.87 17.17
C PHE A 159 -9.25 3.34 17.05
N LEU A 160 -8.46 3.21 18.11
CA LEU A 160 -7.03 3.54 18.09
C LEU A 160 -6.22 2.66 17.12
N ILE A 161 -6.57 1.37 16.95
CA ILE A 161 -5.93 0.53 15.92
C ILE A 161 -6.11 1.15 14.52
N ALA A 162 -7.31 1.64 14.22
CA ALA A 162 -7.56 2.30 12.95
C ALA A 162 -6.82 3.65 12.82
N CYS A 163 -6.81 4.45 13.90
CA CYS A 163 -6.04 5.70 13.97
C CYS A 163 -4.54 5.45 13.72
N GLY A 164 -3.96 4.44 14.37
CA GLY A 164 -2.56 4.07 14.20
C GLY A 164 -2.23 3.63 12.77
N ALA A 165 -3.13 2.87 12.14
CA ALA A 165 -2.95 2.50 10.74
C ALA A 165 -2.97 3.73 9.81
N GLY A 166 -3.86 4.70 10.04
CA GLY A 166 -3.87 5.98 9.33
C GLY A 166 -2.61 6.80 9.60
N ALA A 167 -2.18 6.86 10.87
CA ALA A 167 -0.97 7.58 11.28
C ALA A 167 0.29 7.03 10.58
N GLY A 168 0.42 5.69 10.50
CA GLY A 168 1.53 5.08 9.78
C GLY A 168 1.55 5.42 8.28
N LEU A 169 0.38 5.51 7.63
CA LEU A 169 0.26 5.94 6.24
C LEU A 169 0.65 7.42 6.09
N ALA A 170 0.19 8.28 7.01
CA ALA A 170 0.48 9.71 7.03
C ALA A 170 1.98 9.99 7.19
N ALA A 171 2.67 9.24 8.07
CA ALA A 171 4.09 9.37 8.32
C ALA A 171 4.95 9.14 7.07
N VAL A 172 4.69 8.05 6.35
CA VAL A 172 5.57 7.59 5.25
C VAL A 172 5.33 8.35 3.96
N TYR A 173 4.11 8.82 3.72
CA TYR A 173 3.75 9.50 2.48
C TYR A 173 3.45 11.00 2.65
N GLN A 174 3.55 11.55 3.85
CA GLN A 174 3.26 12.94 4.17
C GLN A 174 1.86 13.41 3.69
N VAL A 175 0.86 12.49 3.82
CA VAL A 175 -0.52 12.69 3.37
C VAL A 175 -1.53 12.60 4.52
N PRO A 176 -1.48 13.50 5.53
CA PRO A 176 -2.28 13.37 6.75
C PRO A 176 -3.79 13.41 6.48
N LEU A 177 -4.29 14.34 5.65
CA LEU A 177 -5.71 14.44 5.32
C LEU A 177 -6.22 13.21 4.55
N THR A 178 -5.45 12.73 3.60
CA THR A 178 -5.76 11.50 2.86
C THR A 178 -5.84 10.30 3.80
N SER A 179 -4.97 10.25 4.80
CA SER A 179 -4.95 9.19 5.80
C SER A 179 -6.18 9.22 6.71
N VAL A 180 -6.77 10.40 6.93
CA VAL A 180 -8.09 10.51 7.60
C VAL A 180 -9.16 9.79 6.76
N PHE A 181 -9.27 10.09 5.47
CA PHE A 181 -10.24 9.43 4.60
C PHE A 181 -9.99 7.92 4.52
N PHE A 182 -8.72 7.50 4.45
CA PHE A 182 -8.35 6.08 4.47
C PHE A 182 -8.89 5.33 5.68
N VAL A 183 -8.85 5.92 6.88
CA VAL A 183 -9.39 5.30 8.10
C VAL A 183 -10.89 5.06 7.98
N PHE A 184 -11.65 6.02 7.46
CA PHE A 184 -13.10 5.90 7.33
C PHE A 184 -13.51 4.99 6.18
N GLU A 185 -12.93 5.16 4.98
CA GLU A 185 -13.31 4.41 3.79
C GLU A 185 -12.81 2.96 3.80
N THR A 186 -11.54 2.74 4.16
CA THR A 186 -10.88 1.42 4.02
C THR A 186 -11.03 0.56 5.25
N LEU A 187 -10.96 1.15 6.45
CA LEU A 187 -11.05 0.42 7.71
C LEU A 187 -12.48 0.36 8.25
N GLY A 188 -13.41 1.14 7.66
CA GLY A 188 -14.83 1.04 7.96
C GLY A 188 -15.21 1.57 9.35
N ILE A 189 -14.49 2.54 9.86
CA ILE A 189 -14.86 3.24 11.09
C ILE A 189 -16.06 4.15 10.83
N ALA A 190 -17.07 4.08 11.67
CA ALA A 190 -18.25 4.96 11.57
C ALA A 190 -17.84 6.44 11.71
N LEU A 191 -18.24 7.24 10.72
CA LEU A 191 -17.94 8.68 10.69
C LEU A 191 -18.70 9.41 11.81
N SER A 192 -18.01 10.24 12.58
CA SER A 192 -18.58 11.25 13.46
C SER A 192 -17.60 12.42 13.59
N VAL A 193 -18.11 13.60 13.91
CA VAL A 193 -17.29 14.81 14.06
C VAL A 193 -16.14 14.59 15.04
N LYS A 194 -16.42 14.02 16.22
CA LYS A 194 -15.40 13.70 17.24
C LYS A 194 -14.32 12.76 16.67
N ARG A 195 -14.72 11.68 15.98
CA ARG A 195 -13.76 10.71 15.41
C ARG A 195 -12.96 11.33 14.29
N PHE A 196 -13.58 12.15 13.45
CA PHE A 196 -12.88 12.86 12.37
C PHE A 196 -11.73 13.71 12.91
N PHE A 197 -11.98 14.51 13.93
CA PHE A 197 -10.94 15.33 14.56
C PHE A 197 -9.88 14.51 15.29
N LEU A 198 -10.24 13.40 15.95
CA LEU A 198 -9.26 12.53 16.62
C LEU A 198 -8.36 11.79 15.63
N VAL A 199 -8.92 11.27 14.53
CA VAL A 199 -8.13 10.68 13.44
C VAL A 199 -7.23 11.74 12.82
N GLY A 200 -7.78 12.94 12.53
CA GLY A 200 -7.01 14.08 12.04
C GLY A 200 -5.84 14.41 12.96
N LEU A 201 -6.10 14.58 14.26
CA LEU A 201 -5.04 14.85 15.22
C LEU A 201 -3.94 13.79 15.19
N THR A 202 -4.31 12.50 15.15
CA THR A 202 -3.33 11.41 15.11
C THR A 202 -2.50 11.44 13.83
N THR A 203 -3.12 11.61 12.67
CA THR A 203 -2.45 11.59 11.37
C THR A 203 -1.58 12.84 11.15
N TYR A 204 -2.04 14.02 11.56
CA TYR A 204 -1.25 15.25 11.45
C TYR A 204 -0.07 15.27 12.42
N VAL A 205 -0.24 14.81 13.67
CA VAL A 205 0.89 14.65 14.61
C VAL A 205 1.91 13.67 14.04
N SER A 206 1.47 12.57 13.44
CA SER A 206 2.36 11.57 12.86
C SER A 206 3.12 12.12 11.64
N ALA A 207 2.42 12.79 10.71
CA ALA A 207 3.06 13.42 9.55
C ALA A 207 4.04 14.52 9.98
N PHE A 208 3.64 15.40 10.92
CA PHE A 208 4.51 16.43 11.45
C PHE A 208 5.78 15.84 12.07
N THR A 209 5.64 14.78 12.90
CA THR A 209 6.80 14.11 13.51
C THR A 209 7.71 13.50 12.47
N ALA A 210 7.16 12.81 11.47
CA ALA A 210 7.94 12.20 10.40
C ALA A 210 8.54 13.23 9.44
N GLY A 211 7.88 14.37 9.25
CA GLY A 211 8.28 15.45 8.33
C GLY A 211 9.62 16.12 8.66
N PHE A 212 10.18 15.89 9.86
CA PHE A 212 11.56 16.31 10.16
C PHE A 212 12.62 15.55 9.33
N VAL A 213 12.28 14.39 8.76
CA VAL A 213 13.19 13.54 8.01
C VAL A 213 12.59 13.13 6.66
N VAL A 214 11.35 12.66 6.69
CA VAL A 214 10.65 12.26 5.46
C VAL A 214 10.21 13.53 4.73
N SER A 215 10.81 13.79 3.57
CA SER A 215 10.47 14.98 2.79
C SER A 215 9.01 14.92 2.29
N ASP A 216 8.40 16.08 2.18
CA ASP A 216 7.07 16.28 1.59
C ASP A 216 7.11 16.39 0.06
N HIS A 217 8.28 16.14 -0.54
CA HIS A 217 8.40 16.16 -2.00
C HIS A 217 7.59 15.04 -2.65
N ALA A 218 7.00 15.38 -3.79
CA ALA A 218 6.26 14.42 -4.60
C ALA A 218 7.10 13.16 -4.90
N LEU A 219 6.48 11.99 -4.75
CA LEU A 219 7.13 10.71 -5.06
C LEU A 219 7.48 10.58 -6.54
N TYR A 220 6.67 11.18 -7.40
CA TYR A 220 6.80 11.12 -8.85
C TYR A 220 7.09 12.50 -9.40
N GLN A 221 8.08 12.58 -10.29
CA GLN A 221 8.38 13.79 -11.04
C GLN A 221 7.42 13.88 -12.22
N ILE A 222 6.37 14.68 -12.05
CA ILE A 222 5.36 14.90 -13.09
C ILE A 222 5.73 16.16 -13.88
N PRO A 223 5.76 16.11 -15.22
CA PRO A 223 5.91 17.31 -16.04
C PRO A 223 4.82 18.35 -15.74
N ALA A 224 5.15 19.63 -15.86
CA ALA A 224 4.18 20.70 -15.73
C ALA A 224 3.01 20.48 -16.69
N MET A 225 1.79 20.55 -16.18
CA MET A 225 0.57 20.32 -16.95
C MET A 225 -0.56 21.22 -16.48
N THR A 226 -1.54 21.43 -17.35
CA THR A 226 -2.80 22.11 -17.05
C THR A 226 -3.94 21.10 -17.05
N TRP A 227 -4.90 21.29 -16.17
CA TRP A 227 -6.12 20.48 -16.12
C TRP A 227 -7.20 21.13 -17.01
N LEU A 228 -7.48 20.49 -18.15
CA LEU A 228 -8.44 20.99 -19.12
C LEU A 228 -9.75 20.22 -19.07
N LEU A 229 -10.87 20.92 -19.07
CA LEU A 229 -12.20 20.29 -19.16
C LEU A 229 -12.35 19.45 -20.45
N GLY A 230 -11.61 19.83 -21.51
CA GLY A 230 -11.54 19.05 -22.74
C GLY A 230 -11.04 17.61 -22.57
N ASP A 231 -10.26 17.32 -21.53
CA ASP A 231 -9.75 15.96 -21.30
C ASP A 231 -10.77 15.05 -20.62
N MET A 232 -11.86 15.61 -20.09
CA MET A 232 -12.88 14.85 -19.37
C MET A 232 -13.64 13.84 -20.25
N TRP A 233 -13.66 14.00 -21.56
CA TRP A 233 -14.26 13.01 -22.47
C TRP A 233 -13.53 11.66 -22.44
N LEU A 234 -12.25 11.65 -22.05
CA LEU A 234 -11.48 10.42 -21.87
C LEU A 234 -11.85 9.65 -20.59
N VAL A 235 -12.43 10.31 -19.60
CA VAL A 235 -12.77 9.67 -18.31
C VAL A 235 -13.71 8.47 -18.48
N PRO A 236 -14.83 8.54 -19.22
CA PRO A 236 -15.68 7.36 -19.44
C PRO A 236 -14.94 6.21 -20.10
N LEU A 237 -14.07 6.48 -21.07
CA LEU A 237 -13.26 5.46 -21.75
C LEU A 237 -12.23 4.85 -20.81
N LEU A 238 -11.54 5.66 -20.01
CA LEU A 238 -10.62 5.19 -18.98
C LEU A 238 -11.32 4.30 -17.96
N VAL A 239 -12.47 4.74 -17.46
CA VAL A 239 -13.25 3.99 -16.48
C VAL A 239 -13.72 2.67 -17.07
N LEU A 240 -14.25 2.67 -18.30
CA LEU A 240 -14.70 1.45 -18.97
C LEU A 240 -13.58 0.45 -19.22
N PHE A 241 -12.39 0.93 -19.58
CA PHE A 241 -11.22 0.11 -19.89
C PHE A 241 -10.51 -0.37 -18.63
N LEU A 242 -10.22 0.54 -17.68
CA LEU A 242 -9.34 0.23 -16.53
C LEU A 242 -10.08 -0.41 -15.36
N THR A 243 -11.36 -0.06 -15.14
CA THR A 243 -12.09 -0.61 -13.97
C THR A 243 -12.19 -2.13 -13.99
N PRO A 244 -12.50 -2.82 -15.12
CA PRO A 244 -12.49 -4.28 -15.15
C PRO A 244 -11.12 -4.88 -14.83
N LEU A 245 -10.04 -4.27 -15.32
CA LEU A 245 -8.65 -4.73 -15.06
C LEU A 245 -8.26 -4.55 -13.60
N ALA A 246 -8.56 -3.38 -13.01
CA ALA A 246 -8.33 -3.10 -11.60
C ALA A 246 -9.18 -4.00 -10.68
N TRP A 247 -10.43 -4.25 -11.06
CA TRP A 247 -11.33 -5.15 -10.35
C TRP A 247 -10.81 -6.59 -10.38
N LEU A 248 -10.36 -7.06 -11.53
CA LEU A 248 -9.76 -8.39 -11.70
C LEU A 248 -8.49 -8.53 -10.86
N PHE A 249 -7.58 -7.55 -10.93
CA PHE A 249 -6.38 -7.50 -10.11
C PHE A 249 -6.72 -7.53 -8.60
N SER A 250 -7.70 -6.73 -8.16
CA SER A 250 -8.16 -6.71 -6.77
C SER A 250 -8.70 -8.07 -6.31
N ARG A 251 -9.46 -8.77 -7.15
CA ARG A 251 -9.97 -10.12 -6.86
C ARG A 251 -8.84 -11.14 -6.75
N PHE A 252 -7.91 -11.15 -7.70
CA PHE A 252 -6.74 -12.03 -7.65
C PHE A 252 -5.87 -11.71 -6.43
N ASN A 253 -5.61 -10.46 -6.14
CA ASN A 253 -4.86 -10.06 -4.95
C ASN A 253 -5.51 -10.59 -3.65
N LYS A 254 -6.83 -10.46 -3.52
CA LYS A 254 -7.57 -11.03 -2.38
C LYS A 254 -7.44 -12.57 -2.34
N GLN A 255 -7.56 -13.23 -3.48
CA GLN A 255 -7.47 -14.68 -3.57
C GLN A 255 -6.07 -15.18 -3.23
N VAL A 256 -5.02 -14.62 -3.82
CA VAL A 256 -3.63 -15.03 -3.55
C VAL A 256 -3.24 -14.73 -2.10
N SER A 257 -3.67 -13.59 -1.55
CA SER A 257 -3.44 -13.24 -0.14
C SER A 257 -4.13 -14.20 0.82
N SER A 258 -5.33 -14.70 0.49
CA SER A 258 -6.02 -15.71 1.29
C SER A 258 -5.37 -17.10 1.21
N LYS A 259 -4.80 -17.44 0.05
CA LYS A 259 -4.12 -18.71 -0.23
C LYS A 259 -2.59 -18.61 -0.12
N ARG A 260 -2.09 -17.53 0.50
CA ARG A 260 -0.64 -17.32 0.71
C ARG A 260 -0.01 -18.52 1.39
N ILE A 261 1.16 -18.93 0.87
CA ILE A 261 1.94 -20.03 1.43
C ILE A 261 2.53 -19.58 2.77
N LYS A 262 2.25 -20.35 3.83
CA LYS A 262 2.66 -20.05 5.23
C LYS A 262 3.40 -21.19 5.90
N ASP A 263 3.40 -22.37 5.29
CA ASP A 263 4.02 -23.59 5.81
C ASP A 263 5.46 -23.76 5.26
N LYS A 264 6.03 -24.95 5.44
CA LYS A 264 7.39 -25.28 4.97
C LYS A 264 7.63 -25.00 3.49
N ARG A 265 6.57 -24.94 2.69
CA ARG A 265 6.68 -24.64 1.25
C ARG A 265 7.24 -23.26 0.97
N ILE A 266 7.09 -22.30 1.91
CA ILE A 266 7.65 -20.95 1.77
C ILE A 266 9.17 -20.99 1.57
N LEU A 267 9.87 -22.01 2.16
CA LEU A 267 11.32 -22.13 2.10
C LEU A 267 11.86 -22.40 0.70
N TYR A 268 11.03 -22.82 -0.24
CA TYR A 268 11.41 -22.98 -1.65
C TYR A 268 10.57 -22.11 -2.59
N THR A 269 9.29 -21.87 -2.29
CA THR A 269 8.45 -21.06 -3.20
C THR A 269 8.92 -19.62 -3.31
N LEU A 270 9.33 -19.02 -2.20
CA LEU A 270 9.79 -17.63 -2.20
C LEU A 270 11.18 -17.50 -2.86
N PRO A 271 12.22 -18.29 -2.52
CA PRO A 271 13.47 -18.27 -3.24
C PRO A 271 13.35 -18.54 -4.74
N VAL A 272 12.53 -19.51 -5.17
CA VAL A 272 12.29 -19.79 -6.60
C VAL A 272 11.61 -18.59 -7.27
N THR A 273 10.64 -17.95 -6.63
CA THR A 273 10.02 -16.73 -7.16
C THR A 273 11.04 -15.61 -7.35
N PHE A 274 11.94 -15.41 -6.37
CA PHE A 274 12.98 -14.39 -6.48
C PHE A 274 14.06 -14.75 -7.52
N LEU A 275 14.39 -16.02 -7.67
CA LEU A 275 15.27 -16.46 -8.75
C LEU A 275 14.66 -16.17 -10.13
N PHE A 276 13.35 -16.39 -10.30
CA PHE A 276 12.65 -15.99 -11.52
C PHE A 276 12.68 -14.45 -11.72
N LEU A 277 12.53 -13.66 -10.63
CA LEU A 277 12.68 -12.21 -10.69
C LEU A 277 14.07 -11.77 -11.12
N VAL A 278 15.14 -12.49 -10.77
CA VAL A 278 16.51 -12.21 -11.27
C VAL A 278 16.55 -12.27 -12.79
N GLY A 279 15.96 -13.32 -13.39
CA GLY A 279 15.87 -13.45 -14.85
C GLY A 279 15.06 -12.32 -15.51
N LEU A 280 13.97 -11.89 -14.89
CA LEU A 280 13.18 -10.75 -15.39
C LEU A 280 13.91 -9.42 -15.22
N ALA A 281 14.53 -9.20 -14.07
CA ALA A 281 15.18 -7.93 -13.73
C ALA A 281 16.41 -7.63 -14.60
N SER A 282 17.08 -8.66 -15.15
CA SER A 282 18.18 -8.48 -16.08
C SER A 282 17.78 -7.78 -17.39
N HIS A 283 16.49 -7.85 -17.76
CA HIS A 283 15.94 -7.22 -18.96
C HIS A 283 14.95 -6.10 -18.64
N LEU A 284 14.28 -6.17 -17.49
CA LEU A 284 13.19 -5.29 -17.09
C LEU A 284 13.35 -4.89 -15.61
N PRO A 285 14.38 -4.13 -15.26
CA PRO A 285 14.65 -3.74 -13.87
C PRO A 285 13.52 -2.90 -13.24
N HIS A 286 12.73 -2.19 -14.04
CA HIS A 286 11.58 -1.40 -13.60
C HIS A 286 10.43 -2.22 -12.98
N LEU A 287 10.49 -3.55 -13.08
CA LEU A 287 9.55 -4.45 -12.39
C LEU A 287 9.82 -4.55 -10.88
N LEU A 288 11.05 -4.25 -10.44
CA LEU A 288 11.45 -4.33 -9.04
C LEU A 288 10.83 -3.23 -8.18
N GLY A 289 10.92 -3.42 -6.87
CA GLY A 289 10.43 -2.47 -5.87
C GLY A 289 8.92 -2.21 -5.96
N ASN A 290 8.51 -1.10 -5.37
CA ASN A 290 7.11 -0.74 -5.14
C ASN A 290 6.32 -0.29 -6.37
N GLY A 291 6.94 -0.17 -7.55
CA GLY A 291 6.34 0.31 -8.81
C GLY A 291 6.66 1.76 -9.15
N ARG A 292 7.45 2.48 -8.32
CA ARG A 292 7.87 3.86 -8.60
C ARG A 292 8.66 3.95 -9.90
N MET A 293 9.67 3.09 -10.07
CA MET A 293 10.48 3.05 -11.29
C MET A 293 9.62 2.81 -12.54
N MET A 294 8.67 1.87 -12.48
CA MET A 294 7.74 1.60 -13.60
C MET A 294 6.91 2.84 -13.96
N ALA A 295 6.35 3.51 -12.97
CA ALA A 295 5.53 4.69 -13.20
C ALA A 295 6.35 5.85 -13.79
N GLN A 296 7.57 6.07 -13.28
CA GLN A 296 8.46 7.10 -13.80
C GLN A 296 8.93 6.80 -15.23
N GLU A 297 9.22 5.54 -15.54
CA GLU A 297 9.55 5.09 -16.91
C GLU A 297 8.41 5.40 -17.91
N ILE A 298 7.16 5.18 -17.49
CA ILE A 298 6.00 5.49 -18.32
C ILE A 298 5.84 7.00 -18.51
N LEU A 299 6.06 7.79 -17.47
CA LEU A 299 6.04 9.26 -17.55
C LEU A 299 7.11 9.80 -18.48
N ASN A 300 8.27 9.17 -18.52
CA ASN A 300 9.38 9.55 -19.40
C ASN A 300 9.13 9.19 -20.89
N GLY A 301 8.07 8.43 -21.19
CA GLY A 301 7.65 8.16 -22.56
C GLY A 301 8.10 6.81 -23.12
N SER A 302 7.65 5.72 -22.53
CA SER A 302 7.90 4.36 -23.06
C SER A 302 7.03 4.04 -24.27
N ASN A 303 7.53 3.16 -25.15
CA ASN A 303 6.75 2.65 -26.28
C ASN A 303 5.66 1.65 -25.85
N ALA A 304 4.64 1.44 -26.70
CA ALA A 304 3.48 0.59 -26.38
C ALA A 304 3.89 -0.85 -25.99
N LYS A 305 4.86 -1.45 -26.65
CA LYS A 305 5.34 -2.82 -26.33
C LYS A 305 5.88 -2.87 -24.90
N MET A 306 6.69 -1.90 -24.49
CA MET A 306 7.24 -1.80 -23.14
C MET A 306 6.13 -1.61 -22.10
N VAL A 307 5.18 -0.71 -22.35
CA VAL A 307 4.07 -0.44 -21.43
C VAL A 307 3.19 -1.67 -21.24
N ILE A 308 2.84 -2.40 -22.31
CA ILE A 308 2.09 -3.68 -22.21
C ILE A 308 2.85 -4.67 -21.35
N LEU A 309 4.14 -4.85 -21.63
CA LEU A 309 4.99 -5.80 -20.94
C LEU A 309 5.10 -5.47 -19.45
N LEU A 310 5.36 -4.20 -19.11
CA LEU A 310 5.42 -3.73 -17.74
C LEU A 310 4.07 -3.89 -17.02
N PHE A 311 2.95 -3.55 -17.65
CA PHE A 311 1.61 -3.71 -17.08
C PHE A 311 1.32 -5.17 -16.69
N VAL A 312 1.49 -6.08 -17.65
CA VAL A 312 1.18 -7.51 -17.44
C VAL A 312 2.14 -8.14 -16.44
N LEU A 313 3.45 -7.94 -16.64
CA LEU A 313 4.45 -8.55 -15.77
C LEU A 313 4.41 -7.96 -14.35
N LYS A 314 4.20 -6.65 -14.17
CA LYS A 314 4.08 -6.06 -12.83
C LYS A 314 2.90 -6.65 -12.07
N ALA A 315 1.74 -6.76 -12.71
CA ALA A 315 0.58 -7.40 -12.09
C ALA A 315 0.88 -8.85 -11.67
N LEU A 316 1.53 -9.63 -12.56
CA LEU A 316 1.88 -11.02 -12.28
C LEU A 316 2.92 -11.16 -11.15
N VAL A 317 4.03 -10.43 -11.21
CA VAL A 317 5.10 -10.56 -10.20
C VAL A 317 4.63 -10.14 -8.81
N VAL A 318 3.78 -9.10 -8.70
CA VAL A 318 3.14 -8.72 -7.43
C VAL A 318 2.31 -9.87 -6.89
N LEU A 319 1.41 -10.43 -7.69
CA LEU A 319 0.51 -11.51 -7.27
C LEU A 319 1.27 -12.79 -6.91
N VAL A 320 2.24 -13.18 -7.72
CA VAL A 320 3.05 -14.39 -7.47
C VAL A 320 3.90 -14.23 -6.22
N THR A 321 4.52 -13.08 -6.01
CA THR A 321 5.34 -12.79 -4.81
C THR A 321 4.50 -12.87 -3.54
N LEU A 322 3.28 -12.30 -3.55
CA LEU A 322 2.36 -12.38 -2.42
C LEU A 322 1.84 -13.80 -2.17
N TRP A 323 1.55 -14.55 -3.24
CA TRP A 323 1.14 -15.95 -3.14
C TRP A 323 2.27 -16.84 -2.59
N ALA A 324 3.51 -16.65 -3.06
CA ALA A 324 4.69 -17.43 -2.66
C ALA A 324 5.04 -17.31 -1.18
N GLY A 325 4.48 -16.32 -0.48
CA GLY A 325 4.63 -16.18 0.98
C GLY A 325 5.06 -14.79 1.45
N ALA A 326 5.40 -13.87 0.53
CA ALA A 326 5.78 -12.51 0.91
C ALA A 326 4.60 -11.71 1.47
N TYR A 327 4.92 -10.70 2.30
CA TYR A 327 3.99 -9.73 2.85
C TYR A 327 4.40 -8.33 2.43
N GLY A 328 3.44 -7.53 2.03
CA GLY A 328 3.61 -6.14 1.62
C GLY A 328 2.33 -5.55 1.07
N GLY A 329 2.37 -4.28 0.71
CA GLY A 329 1.24 -3.56 0.15
C GLY A 329 1.12 -3.73 -1.36
N THR A 330 -0.01 -3.27 -1.89
CA THR A 330 -0.28 -3.21 -3.33
C THR A 330 -0.74 -1.83 -3.78
N LEU A 331 -0.63 -0.82 -2.91
CA LEU A 331 -1.09 0.54 -3.18
C LEU A 331 -0.25 1.18 -4.29
N THR A 332 1.06 1.29 -4.08
CA THR A 332 1.99 1.86 -5.07
C THR A 332 2.08 1.03 -6.35
N PRO A 333 2.09 -0.32 -6.33
CA PRO A 333 1.90 -1.11 -7.56
C PRO A 333 0.59 -0.82 -8.30
N SER A 334 -0.51 -0.61 -7.58
CA SER A 334 -1.81 -0.26 -8.22
C SER A 334 -1.77 1.11 -8.88
N PHE A 335 -1.10 2.09 -8.28
CA PHE A 335 -0.87 3.40 -8.89
C PHE A 335 -0.13 3.25 -10.23
N ALA A 336 0.98 2.51 -10.24
CA ALA A 336 1.78 2.29 -11.45
C ALA A 336 1.01 1.50 -12.54
N LEU A 337 0.22 0.50 -12.14
CA LEU A 337 -0.64 -0.24 -13.07
C LEU A 337 -1.72 0.66 -13.68
N GLY A 338 -2.33 1.54 -12.88
CA GLY A 338 -3.29 2.52 -13.38
C GLY A 338 -2.68 3.47 -14.42
N MET A 339 -1.48 3.96 -14.15
CA MET A 339 -0.72 4.80 -15.07
C MET A 339 -0.40 4.08 -16.38
N ALA A 340 0.10 2.85 -16.28
CA ALA A 340 0.41 2.03 -17.47
C ALA A 340 -0.82 1.76 -18.32
N GLY A 341 -1.94 1.42 -17.69
CA GLY A 341 -3.18 1.19 -18.42
C GLY A 341 -3.73 2.44 -19.11
N ALA A 342 -3.59 3.61 -18.49
CA ALA A 342 -3.94 4.88 -19.14
C ALA A 342 -3.01 5.19 -20.33
N ALA A 343 -1.71 4.96 -20.17
CA ALA A 343 -0.76 5.09 -21.27
C ALA A 343 -1.12 4.20 -22.46
N LEU A 344 -1.52 2.95 -22.23
CA LEU A 344 -1.98 2.06 -23.30
C LEU A 344 -3.22 2.61 -23.99
N LEU A 345 -4.18 3.12 -23.26
CA LEU A 345 -5.39 3.69 -23.84
C LEU A 345 -5.07 4.93 -24.71
N THR A 346 -4.24 5.83 -24.22
CA THR A 346 -3.83 7.04 -24.98
C THR A 346 -3.05 6.69 -26.24
N MET A 347 -2.20 5.66 -26.21
CA MET A 347 -1.49 5.16 -27.39
C MET A 347 -2.45 4.55 -28.43
N ILE A 348 -3.46 3.80 -27.99
CA ILE A 348 -4.49 3.23 -28.89
C ILE A 348 -5.29 4.36 -29.56
N LEU A 349 -5.60 5.42 -28.81
CA LEU A 349 -6.37 6.57 -29.32
C LEU A 349 -5.51 7.57 -30.13
N GLY A 350 -4.18 7.40 -30.16
CA GLY A 350 -3.28 8.33 -30.83
C GLY A 350 -3.18 9.71 -30.17
N SER A 351 -3.62 9.86 -28.91
CA SER A 351 -3.64 11.14 -28.20
C SER A 351 -2.32 11.48 -27.49
N GLY A 352 -1.33 10.61 -27.57
CA GLY A 352 -0.05 10.77 -26.85
C GLY A 352 -0.15 10.56 -25.34
N ASN A 353 0.99 10.52 -24.65
CA ASN A 353 1.06 10.38 -23.19
C ASN A 353 0.86 11.75 -22.52
N GLN A 354 -0.39 12.10 -22.24
CA GLN A 354 -0.69 13.31 -21.45
C GLN A 354 -0.61 12.99 -19.96
N PRO A 355 0.26 13.66 -19.18
CA PRO A 355 0.41 13.37 -17.75
C PRO A 355 -0.90 13.39 -16.97
N ALA A 356 -1.81 14.32 -17.27
CA ALA A 356 -3.12 14.39 -16.63
C ALA A 356 -3.92 13.07 -16.81
N VAL A 357 -3.96 12.52 -18.03
CA VAL A 357 -4.66 11.27 -18.34
C VAL A 357 -4.02 10.08 -17.61
N LEU A 358 -2.69 10.06 -17.51
CA LEU A 358 -1.96 9.03 -16.76
C LEU A 358 -2.36 9.04 -15.27
N LEU A 359 -2.53 10.23 -14.68
CA LEU A 359 -2.99 10.38 -13.30
C LEU A 359 -4.47 9.98 -13.11
N LEU A 360 -5.32 10.29 -14.09
CA LEU A 360 -6.71 9.79 -14.11
C LEU A 360 -6.77 8.25 -14.13
N GLY A 361 -5.86 7.61 -14.87
CA GLY A 361 -5.73 6.15 -14.83
C GLY A 361 -5.26 5.62 -13.48
N SER A 362 -4.29 6.29 -12.86
CA SER A 362 -3.81 5.93 -11.52
C SER A 362 -4.90 6.02 -10.47
N VAL A 363 -5.68 7.11 -10.45
CA VAL A 363 -6.79 7.26 -9.49
C VAL A 363 -7.91 6.26 -9.76
N CYS A 364 -8.23 5.96 -11.03
CA CYS A 364 -9.20 4.95 -11.42
C CYS A 364 -8.83 3.57 -10.83
N PHE A 365 -7.60 3.14 -11.05
CA PHE A 365 -7.12 1.83 -10.56
C PHE A 365 -7.07 1.78 -9.03
N LEU A 366 -6.56 2.84 -8.38
CA LEU A 366 -6.51 2.95 -6.92
C LEU A 366 -7.89 2.93 -6.28
N ALA A 367 -8.85 3.68 -6.81
CA ALA A 367 -10.21 3.75 -6.27
C ALA A 367 -10.88 2.37 -6.23
N VAL A 368 -10.63 1.55 -7.26
CA VAL A 368 -11.15 0.18 -7.34
C VAL A 368 -10.41 -0.77 -6.38
N THR A 369 -9.08 -0.74 -6.35
CA THR A 369 -8.29 -1.67 -5.55
C THR A 369 -8.36 -1.39 -4.05
N LEU A 370 -8.41 -0.13 -3.65
CA LEU A 370 -8.60 0.31 -2.26
C LEU A 370 -10.06 0.26 -1.81
N LYS A 371 -11.02 0.33 -2.76
CA LYS A 371 -12.46 0.55 -2.50
C LYS A 371 -12.71 1.86 -1.74
N ALA A 372 -11.95 2.90 -2.03
CA ALA A 372 -11.85 4.13 -1.27
C ALA A 372 -11.56 5.31 -2.23
N PRO A 373 -12.59 5.93 -2.84
CA PRO A 373 -12.41 6.96 -3.86
C PRO A 373 -11.78 8.26 -3.33
N LEU A 374 -12.15 8.72 -2.12
CA LEU A 374 -11.53 9.92 -1.51
C LEU A 374 -10.07 9.68 -1.20
N SER A 375 -9.76 8.52 -0.63
CA SER A 375 -8.38 8.12 -0.33
C SER A 375 -7.54 7.99 -1.59
N ALA A 376 -8.10 7.41 -2.66
CA ALA A 376 -7.40 7.28 -3.93
C ALA A 376 -7.06 8.65 -4.53
N THR A 377 -8.02 9.58 -4.52
CA THR A 377 -7.81 10.96 -4.96
C THR A 377 -6.71 11.64 -4.17
N GLY A 378 -6.79 11.61 -2.84
CA GLY A 378 -5.80 12.25 -1.99
C GLY A 378 -4.41 11.60 -2.09
N LEU A 379 -4.31 10.28 -2.33
CA LEU A 379 -3.03 9.61 -2.58
C LEU A 379 -2.40 10.07 -3.89
N VAL A 380 -3.18 10.15 -4.98
CA VAL A 380 -2.65 10.66 -6.26
C VAL A 380 -2.17 12.10 -6.10
N MET A 381 -2.95 12.96 -5.44
CA MET A 381 -2.57 14.34 -5.12
C MET A 381 -1.24 14.41 -4.37
N GLY A 382 -1.12 13.66 -3.26
CA GLY A 382 0.07 13.67 -2.41
C GLY A 382 1.29 13.04 -3.10
N PHE A 383 1.12 11.97 -3.87
CA PHE A 383 2.23 11.32 -4.57
C PHE A 383 2.81 12.16 -5.70
N THR A 384 2.01 13.05 -6.28
CA THR A 384 2.36 13.77 -7.50
C THR A 384 2.44 15.28 -7.31
N GLY A 385 2.15 15.79 -6.12
CA GLY A 385 2.23 17.22 -5.80
C GLY A 385 1.32 18.11 -6.64
N GLN A 386 0.13 17.58 -7.04
CA GLN A 386 -0.77 18.32 -7.93
C GLN A 386 -1.43 19.50 -7.24
N SER A 387 -1.77 20.52 -8.04
CA SER A 387 -2.59 21.66 -7.60
C SER A 387 -4.03 21.24 -7.27
N LEU A 388 -4.73 22.06 -6.47
CA LEU A 388 -6.12 21.80 -6.09
C LEU A 388 -7.08 21.71 -7.30
N GLU A 389 -6.69 22.25 -8.45
CA GLU A 389 -7.43 22.13 -9.71
C GLU A 389 -7.61 20.69 -10.18
N ALA A 390 -6.70 19.79 -9.81
CA ALA A 390 -6.80 18.37 -10.14
C ALA A 390 -7.96 17.66 -9.41
N ILE A 391 -8.37 18.16 -8.27
CA ILE A 391 -9.33 17.47 -7.38
C ILE A 391 -10.63 17.08 -8.09
N PRO A 392 -11.37 17.99 -8.78
CA PRO A 392 -12.63 17.60 -9.40
C PRO A 392 -12.46 16.49 -10.46
N PHE A 393 -11.37 16.54 -11.24
CA PHE A 393 -11.08 15.54 -12.28
C PHE A 393 -10.81 14.16 -11.66
N LEU A 394 -9.95 14.13 -10.65
CA LEU A 394 -9.60 12.90 -9.93
C LEU A 394 -10.80 12.33 -9.17
N LEU A 395 -11.59 13.17 -8.48
CA LEU A 395 -12.79 12.73 -7.75
C LEU A 395 -13.83 12.11 -8.67
N VAL A 396 -14.17 12.78 -9.77
CA VAL A 396 -15.15 12.26 -10.72
C VAL A 396 -14.71 10.91 -11.25
N THR A 397 -13.46 10.80 -11.68
CA THR A 397 -12.88 9.53 -12.16
C THR A 397 -12.90 8.44 -11.09
N ALA A 398 -12.49 8.75 -9.86
CA ALA A 398 -12.47 7.80 -8.74
C ALA A 398 -13.87 7.27 -8.41
N TYR A 399 -14.87 8.15 -8.34
CA TYR A 399 -16.25 7.74 -8.01
C TYR A 399 -16.92 6.96 -9.13
N LEU A 400 -16.70 7.34 -10.40
CA LEU A 400 -17.20 6.57 -11.55
C LEU A 400 -16.58 5.17 -11.58
N ALA A 401 -15.27 5.05 -11.40
CA ALA A 401 -14.59 3.77 -11.36
C ALA A 401 -15.07 2.89 -10.18
N PHE A 402 -15.20 3.47 -8.99
CA PHE A 402 -15.71 2.79 -7.81
C PHE A 402 -17.17 2.33 -7.99
N GLY A 403 -18.03 3.18 -8.56
CA GLY A 403 -19.41 2.85 -8.87
C GLY A 403 -19.51 1.70 -9.87
N PHE A 404 -18.72 1.74 -10.94
CA PHE A 404 -18.69 0.67 -11.95
C PHE A 404 -18.13 -0.64 -11.35
N ALA A 405 -17.07 -0.58 -10.52
CA ALA A 405 -16.56 -1.77 -9.83
C ALA A 405 -17.61 -2.40 -8.90
N LYS A 406 -18.45 -1.60 -8.23
CA LYS A 406 -19.58 -2.11 -7.44
C LYS A 406 -20.62 -2.81 -8.31
N MET A 407 -20.87 -2.34 -9.54
CA MET A 407 -21.75 -3.02 -10.48
C MET A 407 -21.15 -4.39 -10.89
N LEU A 408 -19.84 -4.44 -11.18
CA LEU A 408 -19.15 -5.70 -11.48
C LEU A 408 -19.21 -6.69 -10.30
N ASP A 409 -19.10 -6.22 -9.05
CA ASP A 409 -19.22 -7.08 -7.84
C ASP A 409 -20.63 -7.72 -7.70
N ARG A 410 -21.68 -7.14 -8.31
CA ARG A 410 -23.06 -7.69 -8.27
C ARG A 410 -23.29 -8.80 -9.28
N ILE A 411 -22.45 -8.94 -10.30
CA ILE A 411 -22.58 -9.99 -11.31
C ILE A 411 -22.18 -11.33 -10.70
N PRO A 412 -23.02 -12.36 -10.78
CA PRO A 412 -22.72 -13.69 -10.22
C PRO A 412 -21.75 -14.47 -11.14
N TRP A 413 -20.51 -14.02 -11.20
CA TRP A 413 -19.46 -14.58 -12.07
C TRP A 413 -19.23 -16.08 -11.88
N GLU A 414 -19.43 -16.60 -10.65
CA GLU A 414 -19.29 -18.03 -10.36
C GLU A 414 -20.25 -18.90 -11.19
N LYS A 415 -21.41 -18.37 -11.54
CA LYS A 415 -22.40 -19.06 -12.38
C LYS A 415 -21.93 -19.22 -13.82
N TYR A 416 -21.09 -18.26 -14.31
CA TYR A 416 -20.57 -18.26 -15.69
C TYR A 416 -19.23 -18.95 -15.83
N LEU A 417 -18.45 -19.02 -14.76
CA LEU A 417 -17.08 -19.57 -14.75
C LEU A 417 -17.02 -21.07 -14.36
N ARG A 418 -18.09 -21.65 -13.84
CA ARG A 418 -18.16 -23.10 -13.63
C ARG A 418 -18.31 -23.79 -14.99
N PRO A 419 -17.40 -24.67 -15.41
CA PRO A 419 -17.65 -25.52 -16.56
C PRO A 419 -18.97 -26.28 -16.30
N LYS A 420 -19.90 -26.23 -17.26
CA LYS A 420 -21.07 -27.12 -17.25
C LYS A 420 -20.54 -28.54 -17.24
N THR A 421 -20.51 -29.18 -16.08
CA THR A 421 -20.37 -30.64 -16.01
C THR A 421 -21.54 -31.19 -16.80
N ARG A 422 -21.28 -31.67 -18.03
CA ARG A 422 -22.21 -32.53 -18.74
C ARG A 422 -22.44 -33.73 -17.84
N THR A 423 -23.58 -33.80 -17.19
CA THR A 423 -24.14 -35.09 -16.74
C THR A 423 -24.33 -35.90 -18.00
N ILE A 424 -23.41 -36.83 -18.21
CA ILE A 424 -23.65 -37.94 -19.11
C ILE A 424 -24.64 -38.82 -18.33
N GLU A 425 -25.92 -38.64 -18.61
CA GLU A 425 -26.93 -39.64 -18.25
C GLU A 425 -26.64 -40.87 -19.12
N ASN A 426 -26.18 -41.93 -18.47
CA ASN A 426 -26.22 -43.30 -19.02
C ASN A 426 -27.55 -43.95 -18.64
#